data_66b3c3214c7ca76b97e7f6d209eb3909
#
_entry.id   66b3c3214c7ca76b97e7f6d209eb3909
#
_cell.length_a   1.000
_cell.length_b   1.000
_cell.length_c   1.000
_cell.angle_alpha   90.00
_cell.angle_beta   90.00
_cell.angle_gamma   90.00
#
_symmetry.space_group_name_H-M   'P 1'
#
loop_
_entity.id
_entity.type
_entity.pdbx_description
1 polymer ?
#
loop_
_entity_poly.entity_id
_entity_poly.type
_entity_poly.pdbx_seq_one_letter_code
_entity_poly.pdbx_strand_id
1 'polypeptide(L)'
;MYKPKGDHMHRKITTVFAFATIVTCGAFAATTAKPPHTKITMAQARATALKKAPGTVKSEELENEKGKWIYSFDIATSKTGVTEVNVDAMNGKIVDVQHENAAKEAAEKKLEEKEKAKH
;
A
#
# COMPACT_ATOMS: atom_id res chain seq x y z
N MET A 1 22.59 -7.62 -25.08
CA MET A 1 22.82 -7.78 -23.65
C MET A 1 21.57 -7.28 -22.92
N TYR A 2 20.82 -8.18 -22.40
CA TYR A 2 19.60 -7.88 -21.68
C TYR A 2 19.92 -7.26 -20.34
N LYS A 3 19.52 -6.05 -20.13
CA LYS A 3 19.61 -5.39 -18.84
C LYS A 3 18.25 -5.56 -18.16
N PRO A 4 18.14 -6.33 -17.10
CA PRO A 4 16.88 -6.45 -16.38
C PRO A 4 16.49 -5.08 -15.86
N LYS A 5 15.36 -4.63 -16.29
CA LYS A 5 14.77 -3.44 -15.74
C LYS A 5 14.38 -3.69 -14.31
N GLY A 6 15.14 -3.05 -13.49
CA GLY A 6 14.70 -2.46 -12.27
C GLY A 6 13.85 -3.27 -11.36
N ASP A 7 14.46 -3.80 -10.51
CA ASP A 7 14.00 -4.52 -9.36
C ASP A 7 13.35 -3.66 -8.29
N HIS A 8 12.86 -2.52 -8.71
CA HIS A 8 12.23 -1.62 -7.77
C HIS A 8 10.90 -2.11 -7.25
N MET A 9 10.47 -3.23 -7.76
CA MET A 9 9.17 -3.74 -7.38
C MET A 9 9.16 -4.63 -6.17
N HIS A 10 10.32 -5.00 -5.71
CA HIS A 10 10.37 -6.13 -4.80
C HIS A 10 10.29 -5.77 -3.35
N ARG A 11 10.25 -4.50 -3.10
CA ARG A 11 10.35 -4.09 -1.73
C ARG A 11 9.06 -3.96 -0.99
N LYS A 12 8.05 -3.82 -1.73
CA LYS A 12 6.74 -3.60 -1.16
C LYS A 12 6.11 -4.82 -0.55
N ILE A 13 6.62 -5.92 -0.90
CA ILE A 13 6.01 -7.17 -0.50
C ILE A 13 6.36 -7.55 0.90
N THR A 14 7.25 -6.84 1.47
CA THR A 14 7.68 -7.12 2.81
C THR A 14 6.72 -6.66 3.86
N THR A 15 5.63 -6.16 3.46
CA THR A 15 4.58 -6.02 4.42
C THR A 15 3.97 -7.39 4.65
N VAL A 16 4.76 -8.23 5.19
CA VAL A 16 4.23 -9.33 5.95
C VAL A 16 3.48 -8.68 7.08
N PHE A 17 2.23 -8.51 6.87
CA PHE A 17 1.34 -8.23 7.95
C PHE A 17 1.37 -9.43 8.87
N ALA A 18 2.23 -9.39 9.82
CA ALA A 18 1.99 -10.12 11.02
C ALA A 18 0.75 -9.47 11.62
N PHE A 19 -0.39 -10.00 11.28
CA PHE A 19 -1.60 -9.70 11.99
C PHE A 19 -1.41 -10.20 13.41
N ALA A 20 -0.81 -9.38 14.21
CA ALA A 20 -1.07 -9.45 15.62
C ALA A 20 -2.48 -8.91 15.77
N THR A 21 -3.43 -9.78 15.82
CA THR A 21 -4.77 -9.47 16.25
C THR A 21 -4.72 -9.09 17.71
N ILE A 22 -4.33 -7.87 17.96
CA ILE A 22 -4.61 -7.25 19.23
C ILE A 22 -5.95 -6.58 19.05
N VAL A 23 -6.98 -7.34 19.30
CA VAL A 23 -8.29 -6.77 19.55
C VAL A 23 -8.23 -6.11 20.92
N THR A 24 -7.66 -4.94 20.96
CA THR A 24 -7.93 -4.04 22.06
C THR A 24 -9.08 -3.16 21.63
N CYS A 25 -10.25 -3.41 22.19
CA CYS A 25 -11.33 -2.45 22.21
C CYS A 25 -10.84 -1.19 22.97
N GLY A 26 -10.08 -0.38 22.26
CA GLY A 26 -9.75 0.97 22.72
C GLY A 26 -10.53 1.92 21.83
N ALA A 27 -11.26 2.83 22.43
CA ALA A 27 -11.83 3.95 21.71
C ALA A 27 -10.70 4.69 21.00
N PHE A 28 -10.56 4.50 19.70
CA PHE A 28 -9.67 5.30 18.89
C PHE A 28 -10.28 6.69 18.79
N ALA A 29 -9.81 7.59 19.61
CA ALA A 29 -9.92 8.99 19.29
C ALA A 29 -9.12 9.18 18.01
N ALA A 30 -9.81 9.33 16.89
CA ALA A 30 -9.18 9.70 15.63
C ALA A 30 -8.51 11.05 15.85
N THR A 31 -7.24 11.04 16.13
CA THR A 31 -6.47 12.26 16.17
C THR A 31 -6.37 12.77 14.76
N THR A 32 -7.10 13.80 14.46
CA THR A 32 -7.03 14.54 13.20
C THR A 32 -5.72 15.32 13.06
N ALA A 33 -4.80 15.13 14.00
CA ALA A 33 -3.52 15.78 14.01
C ALA A 33 -2.67 15.30 12.82
N LYS A 34 -2.28 16.24 12.00
CA LYS A 34 -1.35 16.04 10.91
C LYS A 34 0.02 15.63 11.47
N PRO A 35 0.63 14.55 10.96
CA PRO A 35 1.99 14.21 11.32
C PRO A 35 2.97 15.34 11.03
N PRO A 36 4.04 15.50 11.82
CA PRO A 36 4.92 16.67 11.77
C PRO A 36 5.64 16.87 10.42
N HIS A 37 5.70 15.85 9.59
CA HIS A 37 6.41 15.90 8.32
C HIS A 37 5.49 15.90 7.08
N THR A 38 4.19 16.13 7.28
CA THR A 38 3.22 16.12 6.17
C THR A 38 2.47 17.46 6.08
N LYS A 39 2.07 17.81 4.87
CA LYS A 39 1.26 19.03 4.63
C LYS A 39 -0.23 18.74 4.50
N ILE A 40 -0.58 17.50 4.18
CA ILE A 40 -1.96 17.04 4.15
C ILE A 40 -2.21 15.99 5.22
N THR A 41 -3.45 15.83 5.60
CA THR A 41 -3.84 14.81 6.58
C THR A 41 -4.09 13.46 5.89
N MET A 42 -4.06 12.39 6.67
CA MET A 42 -4.44 11.05 6.21
C MET A 42 -5.86 11.05 5.62
N ALA A 43 -6.79 11.77 6.25
CA ALA A 43 -8.18 11.87 5.77
C ALA A 43 -8.28 12.56 4.40
N GLN A 44 -7.49 13.60 4.16
CA GLN A 44 -7.44 14.27 2.86
C GLN A 44 -6.83 13.36 1.80
N ALA A 45 -5.76 12.67 2.13
CA ALA A 45 -5.12 11.71 1.23
C ALA A 45 -6.07 10.54 0.90
N ARG A 46 -6.79 10.04 1.90
CA ARG A 46 -7.80 8.98 1.71
C ARG A 46 -8.90 9.42 0.73
N ALA A 47 -9.40 10.62 0.88
CA ALA A 47 -10.42 11.15 -0.04
C ALA A 47 -9.89 11.20 -1.49
N THR A 48 -8.65 11.59 -1.67
CA THR A 48 -7.99 11.58 -2.98
C THR A 48 -7.83 10.16 -3.53
N ALA A 49 -7.38 9.23 -2.70
CA ALA A 49 -7.23 7.84 -3.09
C ALA A 49 -8.56 7.18 -3.48
N LEU A 50 -9.63 7.43 -2.72
CA LEU A 50 -10.96 6.89 -3.00
C LEU A 50 -11.60 7.49 -4.27
N LYS A 51 -11.26 8.71 -4.63
CA LYS A 51 -11.66 9.26 -5.93
C LYS A 51 -10.98 8.54 -7.09
N LYS A 52 -9.75 8.14 -6.90
CA LYS A 52 -8.97 7.40 -7.91
C LYS A 52 -9.40 5.94 -8.00
N ALA A 53 -9.61 5.30 -6.88
CA ALA A 53 -9.99 3.90 -6.77
C ALA A 53 -11.17 3.75 -5.80
N PRO A 54 -12.41 3.91 -6.26
CA PRO A 54 -13.57 3.74 -5.42
C PRO A 54 -13.67 2.31 -4.87
N GLY A 55 -13.86 2.18 -3.57
CA GLY A 55 -13.93 0.88 -2.92
C GLY A 55 -13.85 0.99 -1.40
N THR A 56 -13.44 -0.09 -0.75
CA THR A 56 -13.28 -0.17 0.69
C THR A 56 -11.81 -0.12 1.06
N VAL A 57 -11.43 0.84 1.88
CA VAL A 57 -10.05 0.94 2.38
C VAL A 57 -9.77 -0.22 3.34
N LYS A 58 -8.78 -1.02 3.03
CA LYS A 58 -8.32 -2.17 3.83
C LYS A 58 -7.19 -1.82 4.76
N SER A 59 -6.27 -1.01 4.28
CA SER A 59 -5.18 -0.49 5.09
C SER A 59 -4.80 0.92 4.64
N GLU A 60 -4.20 1.65 5.55
CA GLU A 60 -3.67 2.98 5.30
C GLU A 60 -2.43 3.19 6.16
N GLU A 61 -1.38 3.66 5.54
CA GLU A 61 -0.09 3.85 6.20
C GLU A 61 0.59 5.13 5.75
N LEU A 62 1.39 5.70 6.62
CA LEU A 62 2.31 6.79 6.27
C LEU A 62 3.72 6.23 6.21
N GLU A 63 4.31 6.31 5.05
CA GLU A 63 5.63 5.77 4.77
C GLU A 63 6.62 6.85 4.35
N ASN A 64 7.88 6.59 4.60
CA ASN A 64 8.96 7.41 4.06
C ASN A 64 9.70 6.60 3.00
N GLU A 65 9.50 6.97 1.75
CA GLU A 65 10.21 6.35 0.63
C GLU A 65 11.26 7.30 0.07
N LYS A 66 12.51 6.96 0.26
CA LYS A 66 13.64 7.71 -0.28
C LYS A 66 13.58 9.22 0.04
N GLY A 67 13.17 9.54 1.26
CA GLY A 67 13.03 10.92 1.71
C GLY A 67 11.70 11.59 1.38
N LYS A 68 10.77 10.90 0.74
CA LYS A 68 9.42 11.39 0.47
C LYS A 68 8.41 10.74 1.40
N TRP A 69 7.60 11.56 2.03
CA TRP A 69 6.49 11.06 2.84
C TRP A 69 5.29 10.78 1.95
N ILE A 70 4.79 9.57 2.03
CA ILE A 70 3.71 9.03 1.19
C ILE A 70 2.66 8.38 2.06
N TYR A 71 1.40 8.66 1.79
CA TYR A 71 0.28 7.91 2.31
C TYR A 71 -0.08 6.78 1.36
N SER A 72 0.02 5.56 1.81
CA SER A 72 -0.36 4.36 1.05
C SER A 72 -1.73 3.86 1.47
N PHE A 73 -2.56 3.53 0.51
CA PHE A 73 -3.91 3.02 0.73
C PHE A 73 -4.14 1.74 -0.07
N ASP A 74 -4.45 0.66 0.61
CA ASP A 74 -4.94 -0.55 -0.02
C ASP A 74 -6.46 -0.51 -0.07
N ILE A 75 -7.01 -0.47 -1.25
CA ILE A 75 -8.44 -0.34 -1.47
C ILE A 75 -8.98 -1.58 -2.18
N ALA A 76 -9.90 -2.27 -1.54
CA ALA A 76 -10.62 -3.35 -2.19
C ALA A 76 -11.60 -2.75 -3.21
N THR A 77 -11.28 -2.87 -4.48
CA THR A 77 -12.06 -2.34 -5.60
C THR A 77 -12.97 -3.37 -6.24
N SER A 78 -12.74 -4.64 -5.92
CA SER A 78 -13.58 -5.76 -6.34
C SER A 78 -13.50 -6.89 -5.32
N LYS A 79 -14.22 -7.98 -5.53
CA LYS A 79 -14.20 -9.14 -4.64
C LYS A 79 -12.83 -9.79 -4.50
N THR A 80 -12.00 -9.67 -5.52
CA THR A 80 -10.69 -10.34 -5.60
C THR A 80 -9.54 -9.39 -5.92
N GLY A 81 -9.83 -8.11 -6.06
CA GLY A 81 -8.85 -7.11 -6.44
C GLY A 81 -8.62 -6.06 -5.39
N VAL A 82 -7.37 -5.77 -5.16
CA VAL A 82 -6.92 -4.65 -4.33
C VAL A 82 -6.17 -3.67 -5.21
N THR A 83 -6.48 -2.40 -5.03
CA THR A 83 -5.74 -1.32 -5.67
C THR A 83 -4.97 -0.56 -4.61
N GLU A 84 -3.67 -0.55 -4.71
CA GLU A 84 -2.82 0.30 -3.89
C GLU A 84 -2.73 1.68 -4.53
N VAL A 85 -3.01 2.70 -3.76
CA VAL A 85 -2.90 4.10 -4.18
C VAL A 85 -1.95 4.83 -3.26
N ASN A 86 -0.91 5.40 -3.84
CA ASN A 86 0.10 6.15 -3.13
C ASN A 86 -0.09 7.65 -3.36
N VAL A 87 -0.24 8.41 -2.29
CA VAL A 87 -0.49 9.85 -2.31
C VAL A 87 0.66 10.58 -1.63
N ASP A 88 1.21 11.56 -2.30
CA ASP A 88 2.26 12.42 -1.74
C ASP A 88 1.71 13.20 -0.54
N ALA A 89 2.33 13.03 0.61
CA ALA A 89 1.90 13.66 1.86
C ALA A 89 2.19 15.16 1.93
N MET A 90 2.94 15.69 0.98
CA MET A 90 3.30 17.11 0.92
C MET A 90 2.40 17.92 0.01
N ASN A 91 1.88 17.32 -1.06
CA ASN A 91 1.08 18.05 -2.04
C ASN A 91 -0.28 17.41 -2.36
N GLY A 92 -0.54 16.21 -1.85
CA GLY A 92 -1.79 15.50 -2.09
C GLY A 92 -1.94 14.89 -3.48
N LYS A 93 -0.89 14.88 -4.28
CA LYS A 93 -0.92 14.29 -5.62
C LYS A 93 -0.75 12.78 -5.55
N ILE A 94 -1.40 12.08 -6.45
CA ILE A 94 -1.20 10.64 -6.61
C ILE A 94 0.18 10.41 -7.23
N VAL A 95 0.97 9.61 -6.55
CA VAL A 95 2.34 9.27 -6.96
C VAL A 95 2.36 7.97 -7.75
N ASP A 96 1.58 7.00 -7.32
CA ASP A 96 1.52 5.67 -7.95
C ASP A 96 0.17 5.01 -7.72
N VAL A 97 -0.20 4.13 -8.63
CA VAL A 97 -1.40 3.28 -8.51
C VAL A 97 -1.05 1.90 -9.01
N GLN A 98 -1.20 0.91 -8.16
CA GLN A 98 -0.95 -0.48 -8.50
C GLN A 98 -2.22 -1.30 -8.32
N HIS A 99 -2.47 -2.19 -9.27
CA HIS A 99 -3.58 -3.12 -9.20
C HIS A 99 -3.06 -4.52 -8.91
N GLU A 100 -3.50 -5.06 -7.80
CA GLU A 100 -3.21 -6.42 -7.42
C GLU A 100 -4.48 -7.26 -7.45
N ASN A 101 -4.39 -8.44 -7.95
CA ASN A 101 -5.46 -9.40 -7.91
C ASN A 101 -4.96 -10.75 -7.40
N ALA A 102 -5.86 -11.52 -6.82
CA ALA A 102 -5.52 -12.81 -6.22
C ALA A 102 -4.88 -13.78 -7.22
N ALA A 103 -5.19 -13.66 -8.50
CA ALA A 103 -4.59 -14.48 -9.53
C ALA A 103 -3.10 -14.12 -9.77
N LYS A 104 -2.78 -12.84 -9.70
CA LYS A 104 -1.40 -12.36 -9.85
C LYS A 104 -0.55 -12.77 -8.65
N GLU A 105 -1.06 -12.58 -7.45
CA GLU A 105 -0.39 -13.02 -6.22
C GLU A 105 -0.15 -14.54 -6.21
N ALA A 106 -1.15 -15.33 -6.62
CA ALA A 106 -1.01 -16.77 -6.69
C ALA A 106 0.04 -17.21 -7.74
N ALA A 107 0.15 -16.48 -8.83
CA ALA A 107 1.15 -16.75 -9.86
C ALA A 107 2.57 -16.41 -9.39
N GLU A 108 2.73 -15.28 -8.72
CA GLU A 108 4.00 -14.87 -8.13
C GLU A 108 4.47 -15.85 -7.05
N LYS A 109 3.57 -16.24 -6.17
CA LYS A 109 3.85 -17.22 -5.12
C LYS A 109 4.30 -18.58 -5.68
N LYS A 110 3.67 -19.04 -6.74
CA LYS A 110 4.08 -20.27 -7.44
C LYS A 110 5.46 -20.16 -8.09
N LEU A 111 5.82 -18.99 -8.56
CA LEU A 111 7.15 -18.77 -9.13
C LEU A 111 8.22 -18.80 -8.04
N GLU A 112 7.98 -18.15 -6.93
CA GLU A 112 8.89 -18.16 -5.78
C GLU A 112 9.10 -19.57 -5.21
N GLU A 113 8.02 -20.36 -5.09
CA GLU A 113 8.11 -21.75 -4.64
C GLU A 113 8.94 -22.61 -5.59
N LYS A 114 8.81 -22.38 -6.90
CA LYS A 114 9.62 -23.10 -7.91
C LYS A 114 11.09 -22.73 -7.85
N GLU A 115 11.40 -21.48 -7.59
CA GLU A 115 12.78 -21.04 -7.44
C GLU A 115 13.43 -21.62 -6.17
N LYS A 116 12.69 -21.67 -5.08
CA LYS A 116 13.16 -22.29 -3.82
C LYS A 116 13.35 -23.79 -3.95
N ALA A 117 12.54 -24.47 -4.75
CA ALA A 117 12.66 -25.91 -4.97
C ALA A 117 13.86 -26.32 -5.85
N LYS A 118 14.50 -25.38 -6.54
CA LYS A 118 15.68 -25.62 -7.37
C LYS A 118 17.01 -25.52 -6.63
N HIS A 119 16.99 -25.16 -5.41
CA HIS A 119 18.20 -25.05 -4.57
C HIS A 119 18.34 -26.15 -3.55
#